data_5868873c9e99ac33ff2f4cbf9dbdd120
#
_entry.id   5868873c9e99ac33ff2f4cbf9dbdd120
#
_cell.length_a   1.000
_cell.length_b   1.000
_cell.length_c   1.000
_cell.angle_alpha   90.00
_cell.angle_beta   90.00
_cell.angle_gamma   90.00
#
_symmetry.space_group_name_H-M   'P 1'
#
loop_
_entity.id
_entity.type
_entity.pdbx_description
1 polymer ?
#
loop_
_entity_poly.entity_id
_entity_poly.type
_entity_poly.pdbx_seq_one_letter_code
_entity_poly.pdbx_strand_id
1 'polypeptide(L)'
;SLKRMFREQIVQLRNDVTLRRLCRWELTTDNENIRQLRDRRERNGCELIKAVSGFTHSHHTDVAALATILSASISYLVLIEEQNPTYNGINLRSNEGWEQVVKGLDLMIDLWINAS
;
A
#
# COMPACT_ATOMS: atom_id res chain seq x y z
N SER A 1 -1.58 4.19 -13.42
CA SER A 1 -2.88 4.00 -12.77
C SER A 1 -2.70 3.58 -11.33
N LEU A 2 -3.73 3.80 -10.52
CA LEU A 2 -3.74 3.38 -9.12
C LEU A 2 -3.58 1.87 -8.96
N LYS A 3 -4.29 1.11 -9.78
CA LYS A 3 -4.22 -0.36 -9.75
C LYS A 3 -2.79 -0.86 -9.95
N ARG A 4 -2.12 -0.30 -10.93
CA ARG A 4 -0.73 -0.67 -11.24
C ARG A 4 0.21 -0.32 -10.10
N MET A 5 0.05 0.85 -9.51
CA MET A 5 0.89 1.30 -8.40
C MET A 5 0.80 0.37 -7.20
N PHE A 6 -0.40 -0.07 -6.84
CA PHE A 6 -0.57 -0.98 -5.71
C PHE A 6 -0.06 -2.39 -6.02
N ARG A 7 -0.21 -2.85 -7.26
CA ARG A 7 0.39 -4.12 -7.69
C ARG A 7 1.91 -4.09 -7.60
N GLU A 8 2.52 -2.99 -8.04
CA GLU A 8 3.97 -2.80 -7.94
C GLU A 8 4.43 -2.75 -6.48
N GLN A 9 3.67 -2.10 -5.60
CA GLN A 9 3.97 -2.09 -4.17
C GLN A 9 3.99 -3.50 -3.59
N ILE A 10 3.00 -4.32 -3.92
CA ILE A 10 2.92 -5.71 -3.47
C ILE A 10 4.15 -6.49 -3.94
N VAL A 11 4.48 -6.43 -5.22
CA VAL A 11 5.61 -7.16 -5.80
C VAL A 11 6.92 -6.72 -5.16
N GLN A 12 7.13 -5.42 -5.03
CA GLN A 12 8.36 -4.87 -4.45
C GLN A 12 8.53 -5.31 -3.00
N LEU A 13 7.50 -5.18 -2.17
CA LEU A 13 7.58 -5.55 -0.75
C LEU A 13 7.76 -7.06 -0.57
N ARG A 14 7.05 -7.87 -1.34
CA ARG A 14 7.15 -9.33 -1.20
C ARG A 14 8.52 -9.85 -1.62
N ASN A 15 9.17 -9.22 -2.58
CA ASN A 15 10.44 -9.70 -3.15
C ASN A 15 11.68 -9.06 -2.52
N ASP A 16 11.52 -8.07 -1.65
CA ASP A 16 12.65 -7.35 -1.05
C ASP A 16 12.67 -7.53 0.47
N VAL A 17 13.51 -8.46 0.93
CA VAL A 17 13.67 -8.76 2.36
C VAL A 17 14.21 -7.54 3.12
N THR A 18 15.16 -6.82 2.54
CA THR A 18 15.76 -5.66 3.17
C THR A 18 14.72 -4.56 3.38
N LEU A 19 13.89 -4.33 2.38
CA LEU A 19 12.81 -3.35 2.46
C LEU A 19 11.80 -3.72 3.56
N ARG A 20 11.42 -5.00 3.65
CA ARG A 20 10.52 -5.47 4.70
C ARG A 20 11.11 -5.28 6.10
N ARG A 21 12.40 -5.56 6.28
CA ARG A 21 13.09 -5.34 7.54
C ARG A 21 13.12 -3.87 7.91
N LEU A 22 13.37 -3.00 6.95
CA LEU A 22 13.35 -1.56 7.16
C LEU A 22 11.95 -1.08 7.59
N CYS A 23 10.91 -1.56 6.93
CA CYS A 23 9.53 -1.22 7.29
C CYS A 23 9.18 -1.63 8.72
N ARG A 24 9.60 -2.81 9.15
CA ARG A 24 9.40 -3.24 10.53
C ARG A 24 10.17 -2.39 11.52
N TRP A 25 11.41 -2.09 11.19
CA TRP A 25 12.26 -1.29 12.06
C TRP A 25 11.68 0.11 12.28
N GLU A 26 11.13 0.71 11.24
CA GLU A 26 10.48 2.02 11.33
C GLU A 26 9.33 2.07 12.33
N LEU A 27 8.59 0.98 12.48
CA LEU A 27 7.43 0.92 13.38
C LEU A 27 7.84 0.97 14.85
N THR A 28 9.08 0.61 15.17
CA THR A 28 9.56 0.48 16.55
C THR A 28 10.75 1.37 16.87
N THR A 29 11.23 2.14 15.91
CA THR A 29 12.45 2.94 16.05
C THR A 29 12.17 4.39 15.71
N ASP A 30 12.68 5.29 16.57
CA ASP A 30 12.64 6.72 16.32
C ASP A 30 14.04 7.30 16.40
N ASN A 31 14.58 7.72 15.25
CA ASN A 31 15.83 8.43 15.15
C ASN A 31 15.80 9.37 13.94
N GLU A 32 16.83 10.21 13.80
CA GLU A 32 16.86 11.23 12.75
C GLU A 32 16.81 10.63 11.34
N ASN A 33 17.54 9.54 11.10
CA ASN A 33 17.56 8.89 9.79
C ASN A 33 16.18 8.35 9.40
N ILE A 34 15.48 7.75 10.36
CA ILE A 34 14.12 7.24 10.15
C ILE A 34 13.15 8.40 9.90
N ARG A 35 13.27 9.49 10.64
CA ARG A 35 12.42 10.67 10.44
C ARG A 35 12.63 11.28 9.04
N GLN A 36 13.85 11.38 8.57
CA GLN A 36 14.16 11.87 7.22
C GLN A 36 13.57 10.96 6.15
N LEU A 37 13.66 9.66 6.33
CA LEU A 37 13.06 8.68 5.43
C LEU A 37 11.54 8.82 5.36
N ARG A 38 10.89 8.95 6.51
CA ARG A 38 9.44 9.17 6.61
C ARG A 38 9.02 10.48 5.94
N ASP A 39 9.76 11.55 6.17
CA ASP A 39 9.47 12.86 5.59
C ASP A 39 9.57 12.82 4.06
N ARG A 40 10.56 12.15 3.53
CA ARG A 40 10.72 11.97 2.09
C ARG A 40 9.56 11.18 1.51
N ARG A 41 9.18 10.10 2.17
CA ARG A 41 8.07 9.24 1.75
C ARG A 41 6.76 10.01 1.79
N GLU A 42 6.58 10.83 2.83
CA GLU A 42 5.40 11.68 2.97
C GLU A 42 5.30 12.70 1.83
N ARG A 43 6.39 13.36 1.49
CA ARG A 43 6.42 14.31 0.37
C ARG A 43 6.10 13.62 -0.96
N ASN A 44 6.71 12.47 -1.22
CA ASN A 44 6.49 11.70 -2.44
C ASN A 44 5.02 11.24 -2.52
N GLY A 45 4.46 10.78 -1.43
CA GLY A 45 3.06 10.39 -1.35
C GLY A 45 2.11 11.54 -1.63
N CYS A 46 2.35 12.70 -1.06
CA CYS A 46 1.54 13.89 -1.30
C CYS A 46 1.58 14.34 -2.75
N GLU A 47 2.76 14.32 -3.37
CA GLU A 47 2.89 14.67 -4.79
C GLU A 47 2.15 13.69 -5.70
N LEU A 48 2.25 12.40 -5.38
CA LEU A 48 1.55 11.36 -6.12
C LEU A 48 0.03 11.51 -6.02
N ILE A 49 -0.47 11.80 -4.84
CA ILE A 49 -1.91 12.04 -4.62
C ILE A 49 -2.39 13.24 -5.42
N LYS A 50 -1.61 14.32 -5.48
CA LYS A 50 -1.94 15.48 -6.32
C LYS A 50 -2.02 15.10 -7.79
N ALA A 51 -1.06 14.32 -8.27
CA ALA A 51 -1.05 13.88 -9.66
C ALA A 51 -2.27 13.01 -9.99
N VAL A 52 -2.60 12.05 -9.12
CA VAL A 52 -3.77 11.19 -9.31
C VAL A 52 -5.07 11.99 -9.24
N SER A 53 -5.18 12.92 -8.30
CA SER A 53 -6.37 13.76 -8.14
C SER A 53 -6.68 14.58 -9.39
N GLY A 54 -5.65 14.95 -10.16
CA GLY A 54 -5.81 15.67 -11.41
C GLY A 54 -6.50 14.85 -12.51
N PHE A 55 -6.55 13.53 -12.38
CA PHE A 55 -7.17 12.62 -13.35
C PHE A 55 -8.51 12.07 -12.90
N THR A 56 -9.00 12.49 -11.74
CA THR A 56 -10.29 12.02 -11.19
C THR A 56 -11.20 13.21 -10.90
N HIS A 57 -12.49 12.93 -10.76
CA HIS A 57 -13.46 13.93 -10.34
C HIS A 57 -13.57 14.03 -8.82
N SER A 58 -12.82 13.23 -8.09
CA SER A 58 -12.85 13.19 -6.64
C SER A 58 -11.99 14.28 -6.02
N HIS A 59 -12.35 14.70 -4.82
CA HIS A 59 -11.56 15.63 -4.06
C HIS A 59 -10.22 15.02 -3.67
N HIS A 60 -9.19 15.86 -3.60
CA HIS A 60 -7.84 15.49 -3.19
C HIS A 60 -7.81 14.74 -1.86
N THR A 61 -8.62 15.15 -0.88
CA THR A 61 -8.67 14.51 0.43
C THR A 61 -9.23 13.09 0.37
N ASP A 62 -10.19 12.84 -0.52
CA ASP A 62 -10.77 11.50 -0.69
C ASP A 62 -9.77 10.56 -1.35
N VAL A 63 -9.02 11.05 -2.34
CA VAL A 63 -7.93 10.29 -2.97
C VAL A 63 -6.87 9.93 -1.94
N ALA A 64 -6.48 10.89 -1.09
CA ALA A 64 -5.49 10.67 -0.04
C ALA A 64 -5.95 9.59 0.94
N ALA A 65 -7.20 9.65 1.37
CA ALA A 65 -7.76 8.66 2.30
C ALA A 65 -7.77 7.26 1.70
N LEU A 66 -8.25 7.13 0.46
CA LEU A 66 -8.30 5.83 -0.23
C LEU A 66 -6.89 5.26 -0.41
N ALA A 67 -5.97 6.06 -0.94
CA ALA A 67 -4.59 5.63 -1.18
C ALA A 67 -3.91 5.21 0.14
N THR A 68 -4.14 5.95 1.22
CA THR A 68 -3.58 5.64 2.53
C THR A 68 -4.09 4.29 3.05
N ILE A 69 -5.41 4.07 2.99
CA ILE A 69 -6.01 2.81 3.45
C ILE A 69 -5.47 1.63 2.64
N LEU A 70 -5.47 1.74 1.32
CA LEU A 70 -5.01 0.65 0.46
C LEU A 70 -3.52 0.38 0.62
N SER A 71 -2.69 1.41 0.68
CA SER A 71 -1.25 1.25 0.86
C SER A 71 -0.92 0.65 2.23
N ALA A 72 -1.56 1.12 3.28
CA ALA A 72 -1.36 0.60 4.64
C ALA A 72 -1.80 -0.87 4.74
N SER A 73 -2.91 -1.24 4.11
CA SER A 73 -3.38 -2.63 4.11
C SER A 73 -2.38 -3.57 3.43
N ILE A 74 -1.81 -3.16 2.30
CA ILE A 74 -0.79 -3.93 1.60
C ILE A 74 0.43 -4.13 2.49
N SER A 75 0.95 -3.04 3.07
CA SER A 75 2.12 -3.10 3.93
C SER A 75 1.89 -4.02 5.12
N TYR A 76 0.74 -3.92 5.76
CA TYR A 76 0.39 -4.77 6.89
C TYR A 76 0.39 -6.25 6.49
N LEU A 77 -0.31 -6.58 5.40
CA LEU A 77 -0.45 -7.97 4.95
C LEU A 77 0.89 -8.58 4.56
N VAL A 78 1.75 -7.82 3.87
CA VAL A 78 3.08 -8.30 3.50
C VAL A 78 3.94 -8.56 4.73
N LEU A 79 3.88 -7.67 5.72
CA LEU A 79 4.69 -7.82 6.95
C LEU A 79 4.18 -8.92 7.86
N ILE A 80 2.86 -9.06 8.00
CA ILE A 80 2.29 -10.05 8.90
C ILE A 80 2.44 -11.49 8.39
N GLU A 81 2.64 -11.67 7.09
CA GLU A 81 2.75 -12.98 6.44
C GLU A 81 3.82 -13.85 7.09
N GLU A 82 4.93 -13.28 7.53
CA GLU A 82 6.01 -14.04 8.14
C GLU A 82 5.61 -14.70 9.47
N GLN A 83 4.67 -14.10 10.20
CA GLN A 83 4.18 -14.61 11.47
C GLN A 83 2.85 -15.36 11.32
N ASN A 84 1.99 -14.88 10.43
CA ASN A 84 0.67 -15.44 10.19
C ASN A 84 0.49 -15.70 8.69
N PRO A 85 0.62 -16.96 8.25
CA PRO A 85 0.54 -17.26 6.83
C PRO A 85 -0.85 -17.07 6.24
N THR A 86 -1.88 -17.06 7.07
CA THR A 86 -3.26 -16.84 6.63
C THR A 86 -3.87 -15.64 7.35
N TYR A 87 -4.71 -14.90 6.63
CA TYR A 87 -5.44 -13.77 7.19
C TYR A 87 -6.87 -13.83 6.65
N ASN A 88 -7.83 -14.00 7.53
CA ASN A 88 -9.24 -14.20 7.16
C ASN A 88 -9.42 -15.29 6.10
N GLY A 89 -8.66 -16.37 6.21
CA GLY A 89 -8.73 -17.49 5.28
C GLY A 89 -7.94 -17.32 3.99
N ILE A 90 -7.36 -16.16 3.75
CA ILE A 90 -6.52 -15.91 2.57
C ILE A 90 -5.09 -16.36 2.88
N ASN A 91 -4.55 -17.24 2.04
CA ASN A 91 -3.18 -17.70 2.18
C ASN A 91 -2.20 -16.67 1.60
N LEU A 92 -1.54 -15.92 2.48
CA LEU A 92 -0.60 -14.86 2.08
C LEU A 92 0.74 -15.39 1.57
N ARG A 93 0.98 -16.72 1.65
CA ARG A 93 2.19 -17.35 1.12
C ARG A 93 1.97 -17.95 -0.26
N SER A 94 0.78 -17.83 -0.83
CA SER A 94 0.46 -18.34 -2.15
C SER A 94 0.20 -17.21 -3.14
N ASN A 95 0.47 -17.46 -4.42
CA ASN A 95 0.13 -16.53 -5.48
C ASN A 95 -1.39 -16.35 -5.61
N GLU A 96 -2.16 -17.42 -5.42
CA GLU A 96 -3.62 -17.38 -5.45
C GLU A 96 -4.18 -16.45 -4.37
N GLY A 97 -3.61 -16.50 -3.16
CA GLY A 97 -4.02 -15.62 -2.08
C GLY A 97 -3.77 -14.15 -2.42
N TRP A 98 -2.62 -13.85 -2.99
CA TRP A 98 -2.32 -12.48 -3.39
C TRP A 98 -3.13 -12.01 -4.59
N GLU A 99 -3.48 -12.90 -5.52
CA GLU A 99 -4.41 -12.57 -6.60
C GLU A 99 -5.79 -12.22 -6.04
N GLN A 100 -6.22 -12.92 -5.01
CA GLN A 100 -7.49 -12.61 -4.33
C GLN A 100 -7.44 -11.22 -3.69
N VAL A 101 -6.34 -10.87 -3.03
CA VAL A 101 -6.14 -9.53 -2.47
C VAL A 101 -6.16 -8.47 -3.58
N VAL A 102 -5.44 -8.70 -4.67
CA VAL A 102 -5.38 -7.76 -5.81
C VAL A 102 -6.77 -7.56 -6.42
N LYS A 103 -7.56 -8.61 -6.57
CA LYS A 103 -8.93 -8.48 -7.07
C LYS A 103 -9.79 -7.61 -6.15
N GLY A 104 -9.62 -7.75 -4.84
CA GLY A 104 -10.30 -6.92 -3.87
C GLY A 104 -9.90 -5.44 -3.99
N LEU A 105 -8.61 -5.17 -4.13
CA LEU A 105 -8.10 -3.82 -4.34
C LEU A 105 -8.66 -3.20 -5.62
N ASP A 106 -8.60 -3.96 -6.72
CA ASP A 106 -9.10 -3.50 -8.01
C ASP A 106 -10.59 -3.18 -7.94
N LEU A 107 -11.37 -4.02 -7.27
CA LEU A 107 -12.80 -3.79 -7.09
C LEU A 107 -13.08 -2.50 -6.30
N MET A 108 -12.36 -2.27 -5.22
CA MET A 108 -12.53 -1.04 -4.43
C MET A 108 -12.16 0.20 -5.25
N ILE A 109 -11.08 0.15 -6.01
CA ILE A 109 -10.66 1.26 -6.85
C ILE A 109 -11.72 1.55 -7.92
N ASP A 110 -12.23 0.51 -8.59
CA ASP A 110 -13.25 0.65 -9.62
C ASP A 110 -14.56 1.24 -9.06
N LEU A 111 -15.01 0.74 -7.93
CA LEU A 111 -16.22 1.25 -7.27
C LEU A 111 -16.06 2.71 -6.87
N TRP A 112 -14.91 3.07 -6.33
CA TRP A 112 -14.63 4.43 -5.93
C TRP A 112 -14.59 5.39 -7.14
N ILE A 113 -13.88 5.00 -8.21
CA ILE A 113 -13.80 5.82 -9.43
C ILE A 113 -15.18 6.01 -10.03
N ASN A 114 -16.00 4.95 -10.10
CA ASN A 114 -17.33 5.02 -10.69
C ASN A 114 -18.32 5.81 -9.82
N ALA A 115 -18.09 5.89 -8.53
CA ALA A 115 -18.93 6.65 -7.60
C ALA A 115 -18.62 8.16 -7.57
N SER A 116 -17.47 8.55 -8.08
CA SER A 116 -16.98 9.94 -8.00
C SER A 116 -17.28 10.80 -9.22
#